data_5dc82f1225a4c25ad3fd47f467878427
#
_entry.id   5dc82f1225a4c25ad3fd47f467878427
#
_cell.length_a   1.000
_cell.length_b   1.000
_cell.length_c   1.000
_cell.angle_alpha   90.00
_cell.angle_beta   90.00
_cell.angle_gamma   90.00
#
_symmetry.space_group_name_H-M   'P 1'
#
loop_
_entity.id
_entity.type
_entity.pdbx_description
1 polymer ?
#
loop_
_entity_poly.entity_id
_entity_poly.type
_entity_poly.pdbx_seq_one_letter_code
_entity_poly.pdbx_strand_id
1 'polypeptide(L)'
;MSNHGVAAVEKALGLLDCFRLGAEIQSLAQLSSTSGMHKTTVFRLLNSLERMSYVVRTADGRYALGPRVLYLGKLYEQSFQLGSVIEPVLQELALATRESASYYVLHGDEQRMCLYRAEPSEGLRETRLPGTILPLDDTAIGSVLKYWGKAEESARRDEPLPWFTSGVRDVYTAAFATPLFGAGDKFMASLTLSGPATRLQAADRGEIARVQLVAAAKLSRLLGASSAWCEKVYSTGNYVHD
;
A
#
# COMPACT_ATOMS: atom_id res chain seq x y z
N MET A 1 13.99 -3.15 -28.70
CA MET A 1 13.90 -1.67 -28.78
C MET A 1 14.13 -1.14 -27.37
N SER A 2 15.24 -0.46 -27.09
CA SER A 2 15.50 0.15 -25.79
C SER A 2 14.52 1.29 -25.59
N ASN A 3 13.53 1.06 -24.72
CA ASN A 3 12.55 2.07 -24.33
C ASN A 3 13.21 3.06 -23.38
N HIS A 4 13.99 4.00 -23.93
CA HIS A 4 14.58 5.08 -23.13
C HIS A 4 13.50 6.10 -22.85
N GLY A 5 13.07 6.21 -21.59
CA GLY A 5 12.18 7.26 -21.11
C GLY A 5 12.81 8.66 -21.30
N VAL A 6 12.02 9.71 -21.11
CA VAL A 6 12.50 11.11 -21.19
C VAL A 6 13.05 11.50 -19.83
N ALA A 7 14.38 11.54 -19.70
CA ALA A 7 15.09 11.79 -18.44
C ALA A 7 14.62 13.10 -17.71
N ALA A 8 14.18 14.12 -18.44
CA ALA A 8 13.67 15.33 -17.81
C ALA A 8 12.32 15.12 -17.12
N VAL A 9 11.45 14.26 -17.69
CA VAL A 9 10.17 13.87 -17.11
C VAL A 9 10.37 13.03 -15.88
N GLU A 10 11.23 12.01 -15.98
CA GLU A 10 11.57 11.12 -14.85
C GLU A 10 12.14 11.91 -13.66
N LYS A 11 13.06 12.83 -13.93
CA LYS A 11 13.62 13.72 -12.90
C LYS A 11 12.58 14.63 -12.28
N ALA A 12 11.64 15.17 -13.06
CA ALA A 12 10.59 16.05 -12.56
C ALA A 12 9.60 15.28 -11.68
N LEU A 13 9.17 14.10 -12.09
CA LEU A 13 8.30 13.24 -11.29
C LEU A 13 9.01 12.74 -10.02
N GLY A 14 10.24 12.26 -10.11
CA GLY A 14 11.03 11.86 -8.94
C GLY A 14 11.31 12.99 -7.96
N LEU A 15 11.25 14.26 -8.41
CA LEU A 15 11.33 15.40 -7.50
C LEU A 15 10.04 15.58 -6.68
N LEU A 16 8.86 15.23 -7.23
CA LEU A 16 7.60 15.21 -6.48
C LEU A 16 7.63 14.14 -5.39
N ASP A 17 8.27 13.00 -5.61
CA ASP A 17 8.41 11.90 -4.63
C ASP A 17 9.30 12.27 -3.44
N CYS A 18 10.04 13.38 -3.51
CA CYS A 18 10.80 13.91 -2.38
C CYS A 18 9.89 14.51 -1.28
N PHE A 19 8.66 14.90 -1.61
CA PHE A 19 7.67 15.37 -0.63
C PHE A 19 6.99 14.17 0.04
N ARG A 20 7.04 14.11 1.37
CA ARG A 20 6.52 13.00 2.17
C ARG A 20 6.10 13.48 3.55
N LEU A 21 5.41 12.62 4.30
CA LEU A 21 5.02 12.92 5.68
C LEU A 21 6.24 13.30 6.53
N GLY A 22 6.14 14.42 7.25
CA GLY A 22 7.23 15.03 8.01
C GLY A 22 8.21 15.84 7.16
N ALA A 23 8.00 15.90 5.83
CA ALA A 23 8.78 16.69 4.88
C ALA A 23 7.89 17.28 3.76
N GLU A 24 6.71 17.80 4.16
CA GLU A 24 5.70 18.39 3.26
C GLU A 24 6.14 19.73 2.68
N ILE A 25 7.01 20.45 3.41
CA ILE A 25 7.58 21.73 2.98
C ILE A 25 9.09 21.64 3.02
N GLN A 26 9.74 21.84 1.88
CA GLN A 26 11.18 21.64 1.75
C GLN A 26 11.86 22.83 1.05
N SER A 27 13.09 23.14 1.46
CA SER A 27 13.96 24.09 0.79
C SER A 27 14.58 23.47 -0.47
N LEU A 28 15.07 24.33 -1.38
CA LEU A 28 15.85 23.90 -2.55
C LEU A 28 17.04 23.02 -2.18
N ALA A 29 17.70 23.30 -1.03
CA ALA A 29 18.84 22.52 -0.56
C ALA A 29 18.45 21.11 -0.14
N GLN A 30 17.33 20.97 0.60
CA GLN A 30 16.79 19.68 1.01
C GLN A 30 16.36 18.85 -0.20
N LEU A 31 15.60 19.43 -1.13
CA LEU A 31 15.19 18.76 -2.37
C LEU A 31 16.40 18.31 -3.22
N SER A 32 17.46 19.14 -3.30
CA SER A 32 18.71 18.77 -3.98
C SER A 32 19.40 17.60 -3.31
N SER A 33 19.47 17.60 -1.97
CA SER A 33 20.09 16.51 -1.19
C SER A 33 19.28 15.21 -1.33
N THR A 34 17.96 15.27 -1.19
CA THR A 34 17.08 14.07 -1.23
C THR A 34 17.02 13.46 -2.62
N SER A 35 16.94 14.28 -3.67
CA SER A 35 16.87 13.81 -5.07
C SER A 35 18.23 13.40 -5.66
N GLY A 36 19.34 13.74 -5.01
CA GLY A 36 20.70 13.56 -5.56
C GLY A 36 21.05 14.46 -6.75
N MET A 37 20.16 15.42 -7.09
CA MET A 37 20.36 16.31 -8.24
C MET A 37 21.03 17.64 -7.83
N HIS A 38 21.80 18.24 -8.75
CA HIS A 38 22.37 19.57 -8.53
C HIS A 38 21.28 20.63 -8.34
N LYS A 39 21.52 21.61 -7.45
CA LYS A 39 20.58 22.69 -7.12
C LYS A 39 20.04 23.43 -8.36
N THR A 40 20.89 23.68 -9.37
CA THR A 40 20.49 24.34 -10.62
C THR A 40 19.47 23.52 -11.40
N THR A 41 19.62 22.19 -11.44
CA THR A 41 18.68 21.27 -12.09
C THR A 41 17.36 21.27 -11.33
N VAL A 42 17.40 21.08 -10.01
CA VAL A 42 16.23 21.11 -9.13
C VAL A 42 15.46 22.42 -9.28
N PHE A 43 16.15 23.55 -9.26
CA PHE A 43 15.51 24.86 -9.41
C PHE A 43 14.77 25.01 -10.76
N ARG A 44 15.38 24.56 -11.86
CA ARG A 44 14.74 24.59 -13.18
C ARG A 44 13.50 23.69 -13.27
N LEU A 45 13.58 22.51 -12.67
CA LEU A 45 12.45 21.58 -12.60
C LEU A 45 11.32 22.15 -11.73
N LEU A 46 11.65 22.71 -10.56
CA LEU A 46 10.67 23.35 -9.67
C LEU A 46 9.95 24.52 -10.36
N ASN A 47 10.65 25.37 -11.10
CA ASN A 47 10.03 26.45 -11.87
C ASN A 47 9.03 25.92 -12.91
N SER A 48 9.31 24.78 -13.53
CA SER A 48 8.39 24.15 -14.48
C SER A 48 7.18 23.52 -13.77
N LEU A 49 7.40 22.82 -12.66
CA LEU A 49 6.34 22.23 -11.85
C LEU A 49 5.44 23.29 -11.20
N GLU A 50 6.01 24.44 -10.78
CA GLU A 50 5.28 25.57 -10.22
C GLU A 50 4.37 26.21 -11.27
N ARG A 51 4.86 26.45 -12.49
CA ARG A 51 4.03 26.95 -13.61
C ARG A 51 2.85 26.03 -13.94
N MET A 52 3.01 24.73 -13.72
CA MET A 52 1.98 23.71 -13.94
C MET A 52 1.15 23.43 -12.68
N SER A 53 1.36 24.16 -11.59
CA SER A 53 0.66 24.03 -10.30
C SER A 53 0.85 22.66 -9.60
N TYR A 54 1.89 21.92 -9.95
CA TYR A 54 2.28 20.71 -9.23
C TYR A 54 3.05 20.98 -7.94
N VAL A 55 3.72 22.14 -7.90
CA VAL A 55 4.45 22.65 -6.75
C VAL A 55 4.03 24.09 -6.52
N VAL A 56 4.03 24.53 -5.27
CA VAL A 56 3.85 25.94 -4.90
C VAL A 56 5.04 26.41 -4.08
N ARG A 57 5.38 27.69 -4.20
CA ARG A 57 6.40 28.31 -3.36
C ARG A 57 5.73 29.01 -2.18
N THR A 58 6.19 28.67 -0.99
CA THR A 58 5.71 29.26 0.27
C THR A 58 6.28 30.67 0.46
N ALA A 59 5.67 31.48 1.35
CA ALA A 59 6.10 32.86 1.62
C ALA A 59 7.55 32.99 2.09
N ASP A 60 8.08 31.95 2.75
CA ASP A 60 9.48 31.86 3.20
C ASP A 60 10.44 31.28 2.14
N GLY A 61 9.94 31.11 0.90
CA GLY A 61 10.75 30.67 -0.24
C GLY A 61 11.01 29.16 -0.34
N ARG A 62 10.38 28.34 0.52
CA ARG A 62 10.39 26.89 0.43
C ARG A 62 9.35 26.40 -0.58
N TYR A 63 9.26 25.08 -0.80
CA TYR A 63 8.38 24.45 -1.77
C TYR A 63 7.49 23.42 -1.08
N ALA A 64 6.25 23.32 -1.56
CA ALA A 64 5.26 22.32 -1.16
C ALA A 64 4.53 21.77 -2.40
N LEU A 65 3.83 20.64 -2.26
CA LEU A 65 2.97 20.13 -3.33
C LEU A 65 1.85 21.12 -3.65
N GLY A 66 1.57 21.30 -4.92
CA GLY A 66 0.55 22.21 -5.43
C GLY A 66 -0.80 21.51 -5.66
N PRO A 67 -1.87 22.30 -5.90
CA PRO A 67 -3.24 21.79 -5.99
C PRO A 67 -3.47 20.83 -7.17
N ARG A 68 -2.59 20.84 -8.19
CA ARG A 68 -2.71 19.94 -9.34
C ARG A 68 -2.55 18.49 -8.93
N VAL A 69 -1.72 18.20 -7.92
CA VAL A 69 -1.52 16.85 -7.39
C VAL A 69 -2.82 16.31 -6.77
N LEU A 70 -3.51 17.13 -5.96
CA LEU A 70 -4.81 16.77 -5.39
C LEU A 70 -5.85 16.50 -6.49
N TYR A 71 -5.92 17.34 -7.50
CA TYR A 71 -6.85 17.17 -8.62
C TYR A 71 -6.65 15.83 -9.33
N LEU A 72 -5.40 15.47 -9.63
CA LEU A 72 -5.08 14.19 -10.27
C LEU A 72 -5.39 13.00 -9.36
N GLY A 73 -5.10 13.12 -8.06
CA GLY A 73 -5.47 12.11 -7.07
C GLY A 73 -6.99 11.88 -7.05
N LYS A 74 -7.79 12.95 -7.06
CA LYS A 74 -9.26 12.84 -7.11
C LYS A 74 -9.78 12.24 -8.41
N LEU A 75 -9.20 12.57 -9.56
CA LEU A 75 -9.53 11.92 -10.82
C LEU A 75 -9.21 10.42 -10.80
N TYR A 76 -8.06 10.04 -10.24
CA TYR A 76 -7.68 8.64 -10.08
C TYR A 76 -8.71 7.90 -9.22
N GLU A 77 -9.05 8.43 -8.05
CA GLU A 77 -10.06 7.85 -7.15
C GLU A 77 -11.42 7.66 -7.87
N GLN A 78 -11.85 8.64 -8.67
CA GLN A 78 -13.12 8.57 -9.41
C GLN A 78 -13.08 7.61 -10.61
N SER A 79 -11.93 7.48 -11.28
CA SER A 79 -11.78 6.63 -12.47
C SER A 79 -11.85 5.15 -12.14
N PHE A 80 -11.45 4.77 -10.94
CA PHE A 80 -11.56 3.43 -10.42
C PHE A 80 -12.61 3.43 -9.31
N GLN A 81 -13.85 3.03 -9.59
CA GLN A 81 -14.91 2.88 -8.57
C GLN A 81 -14.56 1.85 -7.49
N LEU A 82 -13.33 1.33 -7.50
CA LEU A 82 -12.82 0.33 -6.55
C LEU A 82 -12.85 0.86 -5.11
N GLY A 83 -12.60 2.13 -4.87
CA GLY A 83 -12.63 2.73 -3.53
C GLY A 83 -13.97 2.54 -2.84
N SER A 84 -15.07 2.76 -3.56
CA SER A 84 -16.43 2.59 -3.00
C SER A 84 -16.76 1.16 -2.57
N VAL A 85 -16.04 0.18 -3.12
CA VAL A 85 -16.19 -1.25 -2.77
C VAL A 85 -15.19 -1.65 -1.69
N ILE A 86 -13.95 -1.19 -1.78
CA ILE A 86 -12.85 -1.61 -0.92
C ILE A 86 -12.90 -0.93 0.45
N GLU A 87 -13.07 0.40 0.49
CA GLU A 87 -12.99 1.19 1.72
C GLU A 87 -13.97 0.75 2.81
N PRO A 88 -15.27 0.47 2.52
CA PRO A 88 -16.18 0.00 3.55
C PRO A 88 -15.74 -1.32 4.19
N VAL A 89 -15.21 -2.26 3.39
CA VAL A 89 -14.73 -3.55 3.91
C VAL A 89 -13.48 -3.38 4.77
N LEU A 90 -12.56 -2.49 4.37
CA LEU A 90 -11.39 -2.17 5.19
C LEU A 90 -11.80 -1.49 6.51
N GLN A 91 -12.78 -0.59 6.48
CA GLN A 91 -13.30 0.07 7.69
C GLN A 91 -13.94 -0.93 8.64
N GLU A 92 -14.81 -1.82 8.15
CA GLU A 92 -15.41 -2.89 8.95
C GLU A 92 -14.32 -3.77 9.59
N LEU A 93 -13.29 -4.14 8.80
CA LEU A 93 -12.19 -4.98 9.27
C LEU A 93 -11.33 -4.26 10.32
N ALA A 94 -11.01 -3.00 10.11
CA ALA A 94 -10.23 -2.20 11.07
C ALA A 94 -10.99 -1.99 12.38
N LEU A 95 -12.30 -1.77 12.33
CA LEU A 95 -13.15 -1.66 13.53
C LEU A 95 -13.23 -2.98 14.30
N ALA A 96 -13.42 -4.11 13.59
CA ALA A 96 -13.55 -5.42 14.21
C ALA A 96 -12.26 -5.89 14.90
N THR A 97 -11.11 -5.59 14.31
CA THR A 97 -9.81 -6.09 14.79
C THR A 97 -9.03 -5.07 15.61
N ARG A 98 -9.39 -3.80 15.57
CA ARG A 98 -8.64 -2.65 16.13
C ARG A 98 -7.21 -2.53 15.56
N GLU A 99 -7.02 -3.05 14.34
CA GLU A 99 -5.77 -2.99 13.60
C GLU A 99 -5.95 -2.25 12.28
N SER A 100 -4.88 -1.73 11.71
CA SER A 100 -4.95 -1.06 10.42
C SER A 100 -5.20 -2.07 9.31
N ALA A 101 -6.23 -1.86 8.50
CA ALA A 101 -6.57 -2.67 7.34
C ALA A 101 -6.13 -1.98 6.06
N SER A 102 -5.47 -2.70 5.15
CA SER A 102 -4.89 -2.11 3.94
C SER A 102 -5.03 -3.02 2.72
N TYR A 103 -5.12 -2.38 1.55
CA TYR A 103 -5.14 -3.01 0.23
C TYR A 103 -3.85 -2.66 -0.50
N TYR A 104 -2.98 -3.67 -0.70
CA TYR A 104 -1.69 -3.51 -1.36
C TYR A 104 -1.66 -4.17 -2.73
N VAL A 105 -1.09 -3.47 -3.71
CA VAL A 105 -0.85 -3.99 -5.06
C VAL A 105 0.64 -4.03 -5.39
N LEU A 106 1.01 -4.83 -6.40
CA LEU A 106 2.33 -4.74 -7.02
C LEU A 106 2.52 -3.37 -7.68
N HIS A 107 3.70 -2.81 -7.56
CA HIS A 107 4.12 -1.58 -8.20
C HIS A 107 5.48 -1.80 -8.88
N GLY A 108 5.47 -1.98 -10.20
CA GLY A 108 6.65 -2.47 -10.90
C GLY A 108 7.10 -3.85 -10.40
N ASP A 109 8.38 -4.16 -10.56
CA ASP A 109 8.91 -5.49 -10.28
C ASP A 109 9.38 -5.69 -8.83
N GLU A 110 9.82 -4.62 -8.17
CA GLU A 110 10.50 -4.70 -6.87
C GLU A 110 9.77 -3.95 -5.75
N GLN A 111 8.55 -3.47 -6.01
CA GLN A 111 7.83 -2.61 -5.10
C GLN A 111 6.36 -3.03 -4.95
N ARG A 112 5.75 -2.56 -3.87
CA ARG A 112 4.32 -2.62 -3.60
C ARG A 112 3.79 -1.23 -3.25
N MET A 113 2.53 -0.98 -3.55
CA MET A 113 1.86 0.28 -3.24
C MET A 113 0.62 0.02 -2.38
N CYS A 114 0.45 0.80 -1.32
CA CYS A 114 -0.78 0.85 -0.55
C CYS A 114 -1.79 1.72 -1.30
N LEU A 115 -2.85 1.15 -1.88
CA LEU A 115 -3.88 1.94 -2.57
C LEU A 115 -4.97 2.44 -1.62
N TYR A 116 -5.41 1.59 -0.69
CA TYR A 116 -6.47 1.92 0.26
C TYR A 116 -6.07 1.47 1.65
N ARG A 117 -6.48 2.26 2.65
CA ARG A 117 -6.17 1.98 4.05
C ARG A 117 -7.27 2.52 4.96
N ALA A 118 -7.67 1.72 5.93
CA ALA A 118 -8.50 2.12 7.06
C ALA A 118 -7.73 1.96 8.36
N GLU A 119 -7.80 2.98 9.20
CA GLU A 119 -7.15 3.00 10.50
C GLU A 119 -8.17 2.71 11.60
N PRO A 120 -7.77 2.06 12.71
CA PRO A 120 -8.62 1.94 13.86
C PRO A 120 -8.92 3.34 14.45
N SER A 121 -10.09 3.48 15.06
CA SER A 121 -10.51 4.76 15.68
C SER A 121 -9.63 5.18 16.85
N GLU A 122 -9.02 4.21 17.55
CA GLU A 122 -8.18 4.42 18.73
C GLU A 122 -6.88 3.60 18.66
N GLY A 123 -5.83 4.06 19.34
CA GLY A 123 -4.57 3.34 19.49
C GLY A 123 -3.40 3.91 18.68
N LEU A 124 -2.27 3.20 18.77
CA LEU A 124 -1.05 3.56 18.06
C LEU A 124 -1.26 3.31 16.55
N ARG A 125 -1.08 4.35 15.75
CA ARG A 125 -1.28 4.32 14.29
C ARG A 125 0.08 4.27 13.60
N GLU A 126 0.20 3.38 12.63
CA GLU A 126 1.30 3.45 11.69
C GLU A 126 0.98 4.54 10.66
N THR A 127 1.79 5.61 10.63
CA THR A 127 1.54 6.78 9.78
C THR A 127 1.86 6.45 8.32
N ARG A 128 0.94 5.76 7.64
CA ARG A 128 1.04 5.45 6.21
C ARG A 128 -0.17 5.98 5.47
N LEU A 129 0.09 6.71 4.41
CA LEU A 129 -0.97 7.18 3.52
C LEU A 129 -1.18 6.23 2.35
N PRO A 130 -2.41 6.14 1.81
CA PRO A 130 -2.62 5.64 0.46
C PRO A 130 -1.66 6.30 -0.53
N GLY A 131 -1.14 5.54 -1.48
CA GLY A 131 -0.08 5.98 -2.39
C GLY A 131 1.35 5.69 -1.89
N THR A 132 1.54 5.27 -0.63
CA THR A 132 2.87 4.91 -0.13
C THR A 132 3.44 3.69 -0.86
N ILE A 133 4.63 3.87 -1.44
CA ILE A 133 5.39 2.81 -2.12
C ILE A 133 6.42 2.25 -1.14
N LEU A 134 6.54 0.93 -1.12
CA LEU A 134 7.45 0.17 -0.25
C LEU A 134 8.17 -0.90 -1.06
N PRO A 135 9.36 -1.34 -0.63
CA PRO A 135 10.00 -2.51 -1.22
C PRO A 135 9.12 -3.76 -1.13
N LEU A 136 9.26 -4.65 -2.10
CA LEU A 136 8.65 -5.98 -2.10
C LEU A 136 9.56 -6.92 -1.29
N ASP A 137 9.40 -6.84 0.03
CA ASP A 137 10.18 -7.57 1.03
C ASP A 137 9.61 -8.97 1.37
N ASP A 138 10.19 -9.66 2.36
CA ASP A 138 9.76 -11.00 2.82
C ASP A 138 8.72 -10.96 3.95
N THR A 139 8.04 -9.83 4.13
CA THR A 139 6.87 -9.75 5.00
C THR A 139 5.73 -10.61 4.44
N ALA A 140 4.72 -10.90 5.26
CA ALA A 140 3.51 -11.62 4.82
C ALA A 140 2.88 -10.94 3.58
N ILE A 141 2.87 -9.60 3.55
CA ILE A 141 2.36 -8.80 2.43
C ILE A 141 3.18 -9.06 1.16
N GLY A 142 4.51 -8.93 1.27
CA GLY A 142 5.41 -9.17 0.15
C GLY A 142 5.35 -10.61 -0.35
N SER A 143 5.26 -11.58 0.55
CA SER A 143 5.09 -13.00 0.19
C SER A 143 3.81 -13.26 -0.60
N VAL A 144 2.67 -12.70 -0.16
CA VAL A 144 1.39 -12.81 -0.91
C VAL A 144 1.51 -12.23 -2.31
N LEU A 145 2.09 -11.03 -2.43
CA LEU A 145 2.25 -10.35 -3.71
C LEU A 145 3.22 -11.09 -4.66
N LYS A 146 4.32 -11.63 -4.12
CA LYS A 146 5.28 -12.44 -4.90
C LYS A 146 4.65 -13.75 -5.37
N TYR A 147 4.07 -14.51 -4.46
CA TYR A 147 3.52 -15.83 -4.77
C TYR A 147 2.34 -15.77 -5.73
N TRP A 148 1.35 -14.93 -5.43
CA TRP A 148 0.11 -14.85 -6.22
C TRP A 148 0.22 -13.90 -7.42
N GLY A 149 0.98 -12.82 -7.29
CA GLY A 149 1.07 -11.78 -8.33
C GLY A 149 2.21 -11.99 -9.32
N LYS A 150 3.33 -12.60 -8.89
CA LYS A 150 4.49 -12.88 -9.75
C LYS A 150 4.68 -14.39 -10.02
N ALA A 151 3.83 -15.24 -9.47
CA ALA A 151 3.98 -16.71 -9.52
C ALA A 151 5.33 -17.20 -8.96
N GLU A 152 5.89 -16.51 -7.97
CA GLU A 152 7.15 -16.86 -7.33
C GLU A 152 6.91 -17.93 -6.26
N GLU A 153 7.12 -19.21 -6.61
CA GLU A 153 6.83 -20.34 -5.71
C GLU A 153 7.65 -20.32 -4.42
N SER A 154 8.88 -19.82 -4.46
CA SER A 154 9.75 -19.65 -3.29
C SER A 154 9.19 -18.71 -2.22
N ALA A 155 8.29 -17.82 -2.60
CA ALA A 155 7.61 -16.92 -1.68
C ALA A 155 6.45 -17.58 -0.92
N ARG A 156 6.07 -18.83 -1.29
CA ARG A 156 5.01 -19.57 -0.61
C ARG A 156 5.42 -19.89 0.83
N ARG A 157 4.43 -19.77 1.72
CA ARG A 157 4.55 -20.22 3.11
C ARG A 157 3.79 -21.52 3.29
N ASP A 158 4.36 -22.46 4.03
CA ASP A 158 3.75 -23.76 4.32
C ASP A 158 2.70 -23.69 5.46
N GLU A 159 2.18 -22.51 5.72
CA GLU A 159 1.13 -22.25 6.70
C GLU A 159 -0.19 -21.87 6.00
N PRO A 160 -1.35 -22.11 6.63
CA PRO A 160 -2.62 -21.69 6.08
C PRO A 160 -2.73 -20.14 6.02
N LEU A 161 -3.62 -19.65 5.16
CA LEU A 161 -3.94 -18.22 5.11
C LEU A 161 -4.76 -17.80 6.35
N PRO A 162 -4.62 -16.56 6.82
CA PRO A 162 -3.73 -15.50 6.37
C PRO A 162 -2.28 -15.76 6.81
N TRP A 163 -1.32 -15.44 5.95
CA TRP A 163 0.08 -15.52 6.31
C TRP A 163 0.45 -14.44 7.31
N PHE A 164 1.29 -14.79 8.27
CA PHE A 164 1.69 -13.90 9.36
C PHE A 164 3.20 -13.66 9.35
N THR A 165 3.61 -12.43 9.62
CA THR A 165 5.00 -12.09 9.94
C THR A 165 5.06 -11.03 11.03
N SER A 166 6.09 -11.12 11.87
CA SER A 166 6.38 -10.15 12.92
C SER A 166 7.87 -9.85 12.92
N GLY A 167 8.23 -8.57 13.04
CA GLY A 167 9.62 -8.13 13.17
C GLY A 167 10.46 -8.21 11.90
N VAL A 168 9.88 -8.54 10.74
CA VAL A 168 10.64 -8.74 9.49
C VAL A 168 11.13 -7.42 8.90
N ARG A 169 10.28 -6.39 8.84
CA ARG A 169 10.65 -5.08 8.34
C ARG A 169 11.20 -4.18 9.43
N ASP A 170 10.56 -4.18 10.55
CA ASP A 170 10.98 -3.53 11.79
C ASP A 170 10.47 -4.32 12.99
N VAL A 171 11.21 -4.30 14.10
CA VAL A 171 10.94 -5.16 15.28
C VAL A 171 9.62 -4.85 15.98
N TYR A 172 9.01 -3.71 15.69
CA TYR A 172 7.81 -3.23 16.38
C TYR A 172 6.52 -3.55 15.64
N THR A 173 6.59 -4.01 14.39
CA THR A 173 5.40 -4.25 13.57
C THR A 173 5.22 -5.72 13.21
N ALA A 174 3.95 -6.11 13.15
CA ALA A 174 3.52 -7.41 12.64
C ALA A 174 2.37 -7.22 11.64
N ALA A 175 2.16 -8.22 10.78
CA ALA A 175 1.09 -8.18 9.81
C ALA A 175 0.59 -9.57 9.45
N PHE A 176 -0.73 -9.65 9.21
CA PHE A 176 -1.40 -10.73 8.50
C PHE A 176 -1.68 -10.31 7.06
N ALA A 177 -1.54 -11.22 6.11
CA ALA A 177 -1.80 -10.95 4.70
C ALA A 177 -2.55 -12.11 4.03
N THR A 178 -3.52 -11.74 3.18
CA THR A 178 -4.40 -12.66 2.45
C THR A 178 -4.50 -12.19 0.99
N PRO A 179 -4.38 -13.07 -0.01
CA PRO A 179 -4.58 -12.69 -1.40
C PRO A 179 -6.04 -12.28 -1.64
N LEU A 180 -6.25 -11.37 -2.58
CA LEU A 180 -7.56 -10.99 -3.10
C LEU A 180 -7.63 -11.29 -4.59
N PHE A 181 -8.80 -11.74 -5.02
CA PHE A 181 -9.06 -12.09 -6.41
C PHE A 181 -10.22 -11.28 -6.98
N GLY A 182 -10.28 -11.15 -8.29
CA GLY A 182 -11.31 -10.44 -9.00
C GLY A 182 -11.88 -11.27 -10.15
N ALA A 183 -12.44 -10.60 -11.16
CA ALA A 183 -13.06 -11.23 -12.30
C ALA A 183 -12.16 -12.27 -12.97
N GLY A 184 -12.71 -13.45 -13.24
CA GLY A 184 -11.97 -14.60 -13.80
C GLY A 184 -10.99 -15.23 -12.80
N ASP A 185 -11.23 -15.06 -11.50
CA ASP A 185 -10.43 -15.59 -10.40
C ASP A 185 -8.94 -15.17 -10.44
N LYS A 186 -8.69 -14.00 -11.05
CA LYS A 186 -7.34 -13.44 -11.17
C LYS A 186 -6.94 -12.74 -9.90
N PHE A 187 -5.67 -12.92 -9.51
CA PHE A 187 -5.08 -12.19 -8.40
C PHE A 187 -5.11 -10.67 -8.63
N MET A 188 -5.50 -9.92 -7.63
CA MET A 188 -5.59 -8.46 -7.70
C MET A 188 -4.69 -7.75 -6.68
N ALA A 189 -4.68 -8.23 -5.43
CA ALA A 189 -4.04 -7.50 -4.34
C ALA A 189 -3.80 -8.38 -3.10
N SER A 190 -3.14 -7.82 -2.10
CA SER A 190 -3.07 -8.36 -0.75
C SER A 190 -3.93 -7.54 0.21
N LEU A 191 -4.91 -8.19 0.86
CA LEU A 191 -5.59 -7.66 2.04
C LEU A 191 -4.70 -7.87 3.26
N THR A 192 -4.45 -6.81 4.02
CA THR A 192 -3.50 -6.83 5.11
C THR A 192 -4.10 -6.25 6.38
N LEU A 193 -3.87 -6.91 7.50
CA LEU A 193 -3.99 -6.34 8.83
C LEU A 193 -2.59 -6.09 9.38
N SER A 194 -2.31 -4.89 9.87
CA SER A 194 -1.00 -4.54 10.43
C SER A 194 -1.13 -3.68 11.68
N GLY A 195 -0.21 -3.90 12.62
CA GLY A 195 -0.18 -3.18 13.89
C GLY A 195 1.06 -3.50 14.73
N PRO A 196 1.07 -3.06 16.00
CA PRO A 196 2.15 -3.35 16.92
C PRO A 196 2.38 -4.86 17.08
N ALA A 197 3.65 -5.27 16.97
CA ALA A 197 4.04 -6.68 17.08
C ALA A 197 3.57 -7.29 18.41
N THR A 198 3.69 -6.57 19.51
CA THR A 198 3.25 -7.03 20.84
C THR A 198 1.77 -7.35 20.92
N ARG A 199 0.92 -6.54 20.25
CA ARG A 199 -0.53 -6.74 20.25
C ARG A 199 -0.93 -7.91 19.33
N LEU A 200 -0.41 -7.95 18.10
CA LEU A 200 -0.73 -9.00 17.14
C LEU A 200 -0.13 -10.38 17.50
N GLN A 201 0.97 -10.42 18.24
CA GLN A 201 1.53 -11.67 18.77
C GLN A 201 0.73 -12.22 19.96
N ALA A 202 0.15 -11.34 20.79
CA ALA A 202 -0.66 -11.71 21.94
C ALA A 202 -2.14 -11.96 21.61
N ALA A 203 -2.60 -11.55 20.41
CA ALA A 203 -3.98 -11.73 19.98
C ALA A 203 -4.29 -13.19 19.63
N ASP A 204 -5.56 -13.55 19.74
CA ASP A 204 -6.05 -14.81 19.19
C ASP A 204 -5.92 -14.81 17.66
N ARG A 205 -4.88 -15.52 17.19
CA ARG A 205 -4.60 -15.60 15.75
C ARG A 205 -5.72 -16.29 14.97
N GLY A 206 -6.40 -17.24 15.58
CA GLY A 206 -7.52 -17.97 14.97
C GLY A 206 -8.70 -17.03 14.72
N GLU A 207 -9.03 -16.16 15.70
CA GLU A 207 -10.09 -15.17 15.53
C GLU A 207 -9.72 -14.11 14.47
N ILE A 208 -8.51 -13.55 14.52
CA ILE A 208 -8.05 -12.59 13.51
C ILE A 208 -8.08 -13.23 12.12
N ALA A 209 -7.57 -14.46 11.98
CA ALA A 209 -7.58 -15.19 10.73
C ALA A 209 -9.00 -15.36 10.19
N ARG A 210 -9.94 -15.81 11.03
CA ARG A 210 -11.34 -15.99 10.64
C ARG A 210 -11.96 -14.68 10.13
N VAL A 211 -11.79 -13.60 10.87
CA VAL A 211 -12.35 -12.28 10.50
C VAL A 211 -11.73 -11.79 9.18
N GLN A 212 -10.42 -11.92 9.02
CA GLN A 212 -9.73 -11.49 7.80
C GLN A 212 -10.10 -12.34 6.58
N LEU A 213 -10.23 -13.67 6.73
CA LEU A 213 -10.64 -14.56 5.63
C LEU A 213 -12.08 -14.29 5.19
N VAL A 214 -13.00 -14.02 6.13
CA VAL A 214 -14.37 -13.59 5.81
C VAL A 214 -14.38 -12.28 5.02
N ALA A 215 -13.59 -11.30 5.46
CA ALA A 215 -13.45 -10.03 4.76
C ALA A 215 -12.82 -10.20 3.36
N ALA A 216 -11.80 -11.06 3.23
CA ALA A 216 -11.16 -11.37 1.96
C ALA A 216 -12.13 -12.06 0.98
N ALA A 217 -12.92 -13.01 1.45
CA ALA A 217 -13.95 -13.66 0.65
C ALA A 217 -15.03 -12.68 0.19
N LYS A 218 -15.54 -11.82 1.12
CA LYS A 218 -16.50 -10.76 0.82
C LYS A 218 -15.94 -9.82 -0.26
N LEU A 219 -14.73 -9.32 -0.06
CA LEU A 219 -14.12 -8.36 -0.96
C LEU A 219 -13.80 -8.98 -2.34
N SER A 220 -13.29 -10.21 -2.39
CA SER A 220 -13.01 -10.89 -3.66
C SER A 220 -14.29 -11.14 -4.47
N ARG A 221 -15.41 -11.52 -3.83
CA ARG A 221 -16.71 -11.62 -4.53
C ARG A 221 -17.19 -10.28 -5.08
N LEU A 222 -17.06 -9.20 -4.31
CA LEU A 222 -17.39 -7.85 -4.76
C LEU A 222 -16.52 -7.38 -5.93
N LEU A 223 -15.29 -7.88 -6.01
CA LEU A 223 -14.36 -7.64 -7.11
C LEU A 223 -14.57 -8.59 -8.31
N GLY A 224 -15.54 -9.51 -8.23
CA GLY A 224 -15.94 -10.39 -9.32
C GLY A 224 -15.32 -11.79 -9.33
N ALA A 225 -14.68 -12.22 -8.24
CA ALA A 225 -14.23 -13.60 -8.10
C ALA A 225 -15.40 -14.56 -7.93
N SER A 226 -15.25 -15.79 -8.41
CA SER A 226 -16.29 -16.82 -8.29
C SER A 226 -16.43 -17.30 -6.84
N SER A 227 -17.67 -17.68 -6.46
CA SER A 227 -17.92 -18.23 -5.10
C SER A 227 -17.13 -19.51 -4.87
N ALA A 228 -17.01 -20.38 -5.88
CA ALA A 228 -16.27 -21.63 -5.78
C ALA A 228 -14.77 -21.38 -5.51
N TRP A 229 -14.17 -20.37 -6.16
CA TRP A 229 -12.79 -19.99 -5.89
C TRP A 229 -12.61 -19.43 -4.48
N CYS A 230 -13.50 -18.55 -4.05
CA CYS A 230 -13.46 -17.99 -2.70
C CYS A 230 -13.59 -19.08 -1.62
N GLU A 231 -14.48 -20.06 -1.79
CA GLU A 231 -14.60 -21.20 -0.89
C GLU A 231 -13.32 -22.05 -0.84
N LYS A 232 -12.72 -22.30 -2.00
CA LYS A 232 -11.47 -23.05 -2.10
C LYS A 232 -10.31 -22.36 -1.40
N VAL A 233 -10.16 -21.03 -1.56
CA VAL A 233 -9.00 -20.27 -1.06
C VAL A 233 -9.15 -19.87 0.40
N TYR A 234 -10.36 -19.49 0.83
CA TYR A 234 -10.60 -18.90 2.15
C TYR A 234 -11.32 -19.83 3.12
N SER A 235 -11.39 -21.14 2.83
CA SER A 235 -11.96 -22.12 3.78
C SER A 235 -11.19 -22.11 5.10
N THR A 236 -11.89 -21.88 6.19
CA THR A 236 -11.34 -21.87 7.56
C THR A 236 -10.98 -23.26 8.09
N GLY A 237 -11.13 -24.29 7.28
CA GLY A 237 -10.98 -25.70 7.70
C GLY A 237 -9.57 -26.13 8.12
N ASN A 238 -8.56 -25.28 8.00
CA ASN A 238 -7.17 -25.58 8.37
C ASN A 238 -6.68 -24.86 9.64
N TYR A 239 -7.50 -24.04 10.28
CA TYR A 239 -7.20 -23.56 11.63
C TYR A 239 -7.75 -24.57 12.64
N VAL A 240 -7.03 -25.67 12.80
CA VAL A 240 -7.20 -26.57 13.94
C VAL A 240 -6.46 -25.91 15.10
N HIS A 241 -7.18 -25.73 16.20
CA HIS A 241 -6.62 -25.27 17.47
C HIS A 241 -5.47 -26.19 17.88
N ASP A 242 -4.27 -25.66 18.02
CA ASP A 242 -3.24 -26.13 18.94
C ASP A 242 -3.13 -25.18 20.14
#